data_aea2f9a4ec2d095826d6fb448e34c5d8
#
_entry.id   aea2f9a4ec2d095826d6fb448e34c5d8
#
_cell.length_a   1.000
_cell.length_b   1.000
_cell.length_c   1.000
_cell.angle_alpha   90.00
_cell.angle_beta   90.00
_cell.angle_gamma   90.00
#
_symmetry.space_group_name_H-M   'P 1'
#
loop_
_entity.id
_entity.type
_entity.pdbx_description
1 polymer ?
#
loop_
_entity_poly.entity_id
_entity_poly.type
_entity_poly.pdbx_seq_one_letter_code
_entity_poly.pdbx_strand_id
1 'polypeptide(L)'
;LNLNQIIESFISKNHEQFIVQKYLPEIKSGDKRIILIDGEPVGALARIPKKDEIRSNIHVGGSAKKTSISKSDKLICDAIGPELRKRKLFFVGIDIIGKYLIEINVTSPTCIKEIKKLSKINIAKIIWDKLA
;
A
#
# COMPACT_ATOMS: atom_id res chain seq x y z
N LEU A 1 25.34 0.46 -13.57
CA LEU A 1 25.73 -0.38 -12.43
C LEU A 1 25.20 -1.78 -12.66
N ASN A 2 26.09 -2.80 -12.55
CA ASN A 2 25.71 -4.20 -12.66
C ASN A 2 24.94 -4.62 -11.39
N LEU A 3 23.85 -5.35 -11.56
CA LEU A 3 23.00 -5.84 -10.45
C LEU A 3 23.82 -6.60 -9.40
N ASN A 4 24.76 -7.46 -9.85
CA ASN A 4 25.63 -8.23 -8.94
C ASN A 4 26.48 -7.30 -8.05
N GLN A 5 27.07 -6.26 -8.62
CA GLN A 5 27.86 -5.28 -7.85
C GLN A 5 27.03 -4.53 -6.82
N ILE A 6 25.75 -4.22 -7.14
CA ILE A 6 24.84 -3.58 -6.19
C ILE A 6 24.55 -4.53 -5.03
N ILE A 7 24.23 -5.79 -5.34
CA ILE A 7 23.93 -6.82 -4.32
C ILE A 7 25.15 -7.08 -3.44
N GLU A 8 26.33 -7.29 -4.04
CA GLU A 8 27.58 -7.50 -3.30
C GLU A 8 27.94 -6.31 -2.39
N SER A 9 27.82 -5.08 -2.93
CA SER A 9 28.03 -3.86 -2.13
C SER A 9 27.03 -3.71 -0.99
N PHE A 10 25.79 -4.14 -1.20
CA PHE A 10 24.77 -4.11 -0.13
C PHE A 10 25.08 -5.15 0.95
N ILE A 11 25.35 -6.39 0.56
CA ILE A 11 25.67 -7.50 1.49
C ILE A 11 26.92 -7.20 2.29
N SER A 12 27.98 -6.64 1.67
CA SER A 12 29.23 -6.33 2.34
C SER A 12 29.12 -5.21 3.39
N LYS A 13 28.14 -4.29 3.21
CA LYS A 13 27.94 -3.15 4.11
C LYS A 13 26.85 -3.35 5.15
N ASN A 14 25.88 -4.20 4.85
CA ASN A 14 24.72 -4.43 5.70
C ASN A 14 24.57 -5.93 5.95
N HIS A 15 24.63 -6.36 7.18
CA HIS A 15 24.38 -7.74 7.58
C HIS A 15 22.88 -8.04 7.78
N GLU A 16 22.00 -7.16 7.29
CA GLU A 16 20.55 -7.26 7.44
C GLU A 16 19.91 -8.01 6.26
N GLN A 17 18.77 -8.62 6.51
CA GLN A 17 17.96 -9.24 5.47
C GLN A 17 17.34 -8.15 4.59
N PHE A 18 17.28 -8.39 3.30
CA PHE A 18 16.63 -7.49 2.32
C PHE A 18 15.72 -8.28 1.38
N ILE A 19 14.73 -7.57 0.85
CA ILE A 19 13.76 -8.13 -0.09
C ILE A 19 14.11 -7.68 -1.50
N VAL A 20 14.19 -8.63 -2.43
CA VAL A 20 14.31 -8.36 -3.87
C VAL A 20 12.98 -8.68 -4.53
N GLN A 21 12.40 -7.70 -5.22
CA GLN A 21 11.14 -7.83 -5.91
C GLN A 21 11.29 -7.55 -7.41
N LYS A 22 10.48 -8.21 -8.23
CA LYS A 22 10.41 -7.91 -9.66
C LYS A 22 9.96 -6.46 -9.86
N TYR A 23 10.70 -5.72 -10.70
CA TYR A 23 10.27 -4.38 -11.10
C TYR A 23 8.98 -4.44 -11.92
N LEU A 24 8.00 -3.65 -11.52
CA LEU A 24 6.71 -3.49 -12.21
C LEU A 24 6.70 -2.11 -12.91
N PRO A 25 6.76 -2.06 -14.25
CA PRO A 25 6.79 -0.79 -14.99
C PRO A 25 5.58 0.10 -14.73
N GLU A 26 4.45 -0.48 -14.32
CA GLU A 26 3.20 0.20 -13.97
C GLU A 26 3.36 1.19 -12.82
N ILE A 27 4.43 1.08 -12.01
CA ILE A 27 4.76 2.02 -10.94
C ILE A 27 4.91 3.46 -11.45
N LYS A 28 5.27 3.64 -12.73
CA LYS A 28 5.32 4.97 -13.37
C LYS A 28 3.97 5.68 -13.35
N SER A 29 2.88 4.93 -13.37
CA SER A 29 1.52 5.44 -13.23
C SER A 29 1.08 5.56 -11.77
N GLY A 30 1.94 5.17 -10.85
CA GLY A 30 1.70 5.16 -9.42
C GLY A 30 1.24 3.81 -8.86
N ASP A 31 0.93 3.83 -7.59
CA ASP A 31 0.36 2.70 -6.88
C ASP A 31 -0.99 3.09 -6.25
N LYS A 32 -1.70 2.09 -5.76
CA LYS A 32 -2.96 2.29 -5.05
C LYS A 32 -2.81 1.81 -3.61
N ARG A 33 -3.02 2.71 -2.64
CA ARG A 33 -3.19 2.38 -1.24
C ARG A 33 -4.66 2.07 -0.97
N ILE A 34 -4.93 0.89 -0.42
CA ILE A 34 -6.25 0.50 0.08
C ILE A 34 -6.16 0.28 1.59
N ILE A 35 -7.13 0.81 2.31
CA ILE A 35 -7.26 0.59 3.76
C ILE A 35 -8.31 -0.49 4.00
N LEU A 36 -7.93 -1.48 4.80
CA LEU A 36 -8.82 -2.53 5.29
C LEU A 36 -9.03 -2.36 6.80
N ILE A 37 -10.29 -2.54 7.21
CA ILE A 37 -10.68 -2.62 8.62
C ILE A 37 -11.34 -3.97 8.83
N ASP A 38 -10.79 -4.76 9.74
CA ASP A 38 -11.25 -6.12 9.99
C ASP A 38 -11.31 -6.98 8.72
N GLY A 39 -10.26 -6.88 7.90
CA GLY A 39 -10.14 -7.59 6.63
C GLY A 39 -11.02 -7.08 5.48
N GLU A 40 -11.84 -6.04 5.69
CA GLU A 40 -12.74 -5.48 4.67
C GLU A 40 -12.20 -4.16 4.11
N PRO A 41 -12.16 -3.97 2.77
CA PRO A 41 -11.67 -2.75 2.16
C PRO A 41 -12.67 -1.61 2.35
N VAL A 42 -12.24 -0.53 3.02
CA VAL A 42 -13.10 0.61 3.38
C VAL A 42 -12.79 1.89 2.63
N GLY A 43 -11.63 2.00 2.01
CA GLY A 43 -11.26 3.20 1.26
C GLY A 43 -9.96 3.04 0.50
N ALA A 44 -9.79 3.84 -0.54
CA ALA A 44 -8.60 3.81 -1.40
C ALA A 44 -8.19 5.19 -1.89
N LEU A 45 -6.91 5.34 -2.21
CA LEU A 45 -6.37 6.46 -2.98
C LEU A 45 -5.26 5.98 -3.91
N ALA A 46 -5.07 6.69 -5.02
CA ALA A 46 -3.90 6.49 -5.89
C ALA A 46 -2.79 7.45 -5.46
N ARG A 47 -1.55 6.95 -5.42
CA ARG A 47 -0.34 7.73 -5.17
C ARG A 47 0.46 7.79 -6.45
N ILE A 48 0.64 9.00 -6.96
CA ILE A 48 1.35 9.22 -8.22
C ILE A 48 2.74 9.76 -7.89
N PRO A 49 3.84 9.11 -8.35
CA PRO A 49 5.19 9.57 -8.10
C PRO A 49 5.43 10.93 -8.78
N LYS A 50 6.41 11.68 -8.30
CA LYS A 50 6.92 12.83 -9.04
C LYS A 50 7.55 12.37 -10.37
N LYS A 51 7.62 13.30 -11.32
CA LYS A 51 8.40 13.08 -12.55
C LYS A 51 9.83 12.68 -12.18
N ASP A 52 10.33 11.62 -12.80
CA ASP A 52 11.67 11.06 -12.58
C ASP A 52 11.91 10.38 -11.21
N GLU A 53 10.84 10.12 -10.43
CA GLU A 53 10.90 9.37 -9.18
C GLU A 53 10.12 8.05 -9.33
N ILE A 54 10.64 6.97 -8.76
CA ILE A 54 9.99 5.65 -8.76
C ILE A 54 9.09 5.49 -7.53
N ARG A 55 9.41 6.21 -6.44
CA ARG A 55 8.65 6.11 -5.20
C ARG A 55 7.39 6.98 -5.27
N SER A 56 6.24 6.37 -5.10
CA SER A 56 4.94 7.03 -5.09
C SER A 56 4.52 7.55 -3.71
N ASN A 57 5.32 7.30 -2.67
CA ASN A 57 5.01 7.73 -1.31
C ASN A 57 4.81 9.25 -1.22
N ILE A 58 3.69 9.67 -0.62
CA ILE A 58 3.31 11.08 -0.45
C ILE A 58 4.36 11.86 0.35
N HIS A 59 5.01 11.24 1.34
CA HIS A 59 6.05 11.87 2.15
C HIS A 59 7.33 12.23 1.37
N VAL A 60 7.60 11.57 0.25
CA VAL A 60 8.72 11.92 -0.66
C VAL A 60 8.27 12.76 -1.85
N GLY A 61 7.06 13.33 -1.76
CA GLY A 61 6.53 14.32 -2.71
C GLY A 61 5.65 13.74 -3.82
N GLY A 62 5.20 12.51 -3.69
CA GLY A 62 4.12 11.99 -4.52
C GLY A 62 2.81 12.74 -4.30
N SER A 63 1.90 12.69 -5.26
CA SER A 63 0.58 13.30 -5.16
C SER A 63 -0.51 12.25 -4.93
N ALA A 64 -1.48 12.60 -4.07
CA ALA A 64 -2.65 11.75 -3.82
C ALA A 64 -3.77 12.10 -4.81
N LYS A 65 -4.37 11.09 -5.45
CA LYS A 65 -5.55 11.24 -6.30
C LYS A 65 -6.68 10.33 -5.84
N LYS A 66 -7.91 10.82 -6.00
CA LYS A 66 -9.11 10.01 -5.76
C LYS A 66 -9.11 8.78 -6.68
N THR A 67 -9.41 7.62 -6.12
CA THR A 67 -9.64 6.38 -6.87
C THR A 67 -10.74 5.56 -6.21
N SER A 68 -11.21 4.53 -6.89
CA SER A 68 -12.15 3.54 -6.36
C SER A 68 -11.49 2.18 -6.26
N ILE A 69 -12.07 1.31 -5.45
CA ILE A 69 -11.70 -0.10 -5.34
C ILE A 69 -12.29 -0.83 -6.54
N SER A 70 -11.44 -1.33 -7.43
CA SER A 70 -11.84 -2.09 -8.62
C SER A 70 -12.20 -3.55 -8.28
N LYS A 71 -12.76 -4.26 -9.24
CA LYS A 71 -13.02 -5.72 -9.08
C LYS A 71 -11.74 -6.51 -8.81
N SER A 72 -10.64 -6.17 -9.49
CA SER A 72 -9.34 -6.83 -9.26
C SER A 72 -8.77 -6.52 -7.87
N ASP A 73 -8.91 -5.28 -7.39
CA ASP A 73 -8.51 -4.93 -6.04
C ASP A 73 -9.31 -5.70 -5.00
N LYS A 74 -10.64 -5.83 -5.24
CA LYS A 74 -11.51 -6.59 -4.35
C LYS A 74 -11.12 -8.07 -4.26
N LEU A 75 -10.76 -8.70 -5.38
CA LEU A 75 -10.26 -10.09 -5.37
C LEU A 75 -9.02 -10.25 -4.48
N ILE A 76 -8.09 -9.28 -4.52
CA ILE A 76 -6.91 -9.28 -3.65
C ILE A 76 -7.35 -9.14 -2.18
N CYS A 77 -8.22 -8.19 -1.87
CA CYS A 77 -8.72 -7.98 -0.52
C CYS A 77 -9.46 -9.21 0.02
N ASP A 78 -10.32 -9.83 -0.79
CA ASP A 78 -11.08 -11.03 -0.43
C ASP A 78 -10.16 -12.23 -0.16
N ALA A 79 -9.05 -12.33 -0.91
CA ALA A 79 -8.07 -13.40 -0.72
C ALA A 79 -7.26 -13.27 0.59
N ILE A 80 -6.90 -12.04 0.98
CA ILE A 80 -6.08 -11.82 2.19
C ILE A 80 -6.91 -11.57 3.45
N GLY A 81 -8.14 -11.07 3.31
CA GLY A 81 -9.01 -10.66 4.42
C GLY A 81 -9.18 -11.72 5.52
N PRO A 82 -9.47 -13.00 5.18
CA PRO A 82 -9.57 -14.08 6.16
C PRO A 82 -8.29 -14.28 6.99
N GLU A 83 -7.12 -14.22 6.35
CA GLU A 83 -5.84 -14.37 7.06
C GLU A 83 -5.54 -13.17 7.97
N LEU A 84 -5.90 -11.95 7.53
CA LEU A 84 -5.76 -10.74 8.37
C LEU A 84 -6.63 -10.87 9.63
N ARG A 85 -7.88 -11.31 9.52
CA ARG A 85 -8.77 -11.55 10.66
C ARG A 85 -8.22 -12.64 11.60
N LYS A 86 -7.79 -13.76 11.05
CA LYS A 86 -7.17 -14.85 11.81
C LYS A 86 -5.99 -14.37 12.65
N ARG A 87 -5.17 -13.46 12.10
CA ARG A 87 -4.03 -12.85 12.81
C ARG A 87 -4.42 -11.66 13.68
N LYS A 88 -5.68 -11.32 13.79
CA LYS A 88 -6.20 -10.16 14.54
C LYS A 88 -5.60 -8.83 14.06
N LEU A 89 -5.29 -8.73 12.78
CA LEU A 89 -4.79 -7.53 12.13
C LEU A 89 -5.98 -6.66 11.71
N PHE A 90 -6.46 -5.84 12.62
CA PHE A 90 -7.69 -5.08 12.48
C PHE A 90 -7.58 -3.90 11.51
N PHE A 91 -6.47 -3.13 11.57
CA PHE A 91 -6.24 -1.95 10.75
C PHE A 91 -5.03 -2.17 9.84
N VAL A 92 -5.27 -2.35 8.55
CA VAL A 92 -4.25 -2.72 7.57
C VAL A 92 -4.30 -1.79 6.36
N GLY A 93 -3.13 -1.42 5.85
CA GLY A 93 -2.97 -0.77 4.56
C GLY A 93 -2.28 -1.70 3.59
N ILE A 94 -2.81 -1.83 2.37
CA ILE A 94 -2.15 -2.58 1.30
C ILE A 94 -1.81 -1.68 0.14
N ASP A 95 -0.72 -2.00 -0.55
CA ASP A 95 -0.28 -1.30 -1.75
C ASP A 95 -0.34 -2.22 -2.96
N ILE A 96 -0.93 -1.71 -4.04
CA ILE A 96 -1.16 -2.44 -5.29
C ILE A 96 -0.56 -1.65 -6.46
N ILE A 97 0.27 -2.30 -7.27
CA ILE A 97 0.71 -1.79 -8.58
C ILE A 97 0.06 -2.64 -9.67
N GLY A 98 -0.71 -2.00 -10.54
CA GLY A 98 -1.47 -2.71 -11.55
C GLY A 98 -2.43 -3.73 -10.93
N LYS A 99 -2.12 -5.02 -11.05
CA LYS A 99 -2.88 -6.14 -10.47
C LYS A 99 -2.13 -6.91 -9.37
N TYR A 100 -1.01 -6.36 -8.90
CA TYR A 100 -0.14 -7.05 -7.96
C TYR A 100 -0.14 -6.38 -6.60
N LEU A 101 -0.41 -7.17 -5.57
CA LEU A 101 -0.16 -6.78 -4.19
C LEU A 101 1.35 -6.72 -3.97
N ILE A 102 1.86 -5.57 -3.52
CA ILE A 102 3.30 -5.37 -3.32
C ILE A 102 3.69 -5.19 -1.86
N GLU A 103 2.76 -4.75 -1.02
CA GLU A 103 3.05 -4.47 0.39
C GLU A 103 1.79 -4.62 1.25
N ILE A 104 1.98 -5.11 2.49
CA ILE A 104 0.95 -5.16 3.54
C ILE A 104 1.50 -4.43 4.76
N ASN A 105 0.90 -3.29 5.10
CA ASN A 105 1.27 -2.45 6.23
C ASN A 105 0.36 -2.74 7.42
N VAL A 106 0.92 -3.22 8.53
CA VAL A 106 0.16 -3.68 9.70
C VAL A 106 0.42 -2.87 10.97
N THR A 107 1.44 -2.01 10.99
CA THR A 107 1.81 -1.24 12.18
C THR A 107 1.08 0.10 12.23
N SER A 108 1.22 0.93 11.21
CA SER A 108 0.61 2.27 11.17
C SER A 108 0.34 2.72 9.74
N PRO A 109 -0.62 2.10 9.03
CA PRO A 109 -0.92 2.52 7.67
C PRO A 109 -1.39 3.97 7.62
N THR A 110 -0.82 4.73 6.71
CA THR A 110 -1.11 6.15 6.49
C THR A 110 -2.21 6.37 5.45
N CYS A 111 -2.53 7.63 5.16
CA CYS A 111 -3.44 8.09 4.10
C CYS A 111 -4.93 8.14 4.47
N ILE A 112 -5.34 7.91 5.71
CA ILE A 112 -6.76 8.02 6.11
C ILE A 112 -7.28 9.47 6.01
N LYS A 113 -6.43 10.48 6.25
CA LYS A 113 -6.78 11.92 6.11
C LYS A 113 -6.99 12.27 4.64
N GLU A 114 -6.12 11.81 3.76
CA GLU A 114 -6.18 12.03 2.32
C GLU A 114 -7.43 11.36 1.72
N ILE A 115 -7.73 10.13 2.12
CA ILE A 115 -8.95 9.42 1.70
C ILE A 115 -10.20 10.20 2.14
N LYS A 116 -10.24 10.68 3.39
CA LYS A 116 -11.35 11.51 3.88
C LYS A 116 -11.51 12.78 3.05
N LYS A 117 -10.39 13.47 2.74
CA LYS A 117 -10.40 14.71 1.95
C LYS A 117 -10.90 14.47 0.52
N LEU A 118 -10.40 13.41 -0.14
CA LEU A 118 -10.65 13.13 -1.55
C LEU A 118 -11.97 12.40 -1.81
N SER A 119 -12.32 11.43 -0.97
CA SER A 119 -13.46 10.52 -1.18
C SER A 119 -14.60 10.72 -0.20
N LYS A 120 -14.42 11.61 0.81
CA LYS A 120 -15.38 11.84 1.91
C LYS A 120 -15.63 10.63 2.81
N ILE A 121 -14.81 9.59 2.71
CA ILE A 121 -14.89 8.40 3.55
C ILE A 121 -14.13 8.67 4.86
N ASN A 122 -14.83 8.62 5.99
CA ASN A 122 -14.24 8.83 7.30
C ASN A 122 -13.81 7.48 7.92
N ILE A 123 -12.61 7.02 7.60
CA ILE A 123 -12.09 5.72 8.08
C ILE A 123 -11.94 5.72 9.60
N ALA A 124 -11.57 6.83 10.23
CA ALA A 124 -11.51 6.92 11.69
C ALA A 124 -12.88 6.63 12.34
N LYS A 125 -13.97 7.16 11.75
CA LYS A 125 -15.31 6.81 12.22
C LYS A 125 -15.63 5.32 12.07
N ILE A 126 -15.28 4.72 10.92
CA ILE A 126 -15.48 3.29 10.68
C ILE A 126 -14.74 2.43 11.71
N ILE A 127 -13.51 2.83 12.09
CA ILE A 127 -12.73 2.16 13.14
C ILE A 127 -13.49 2.20 14.46
N TRP A 128 -13.93 3.39 14.89
CA TRP A 128 -14.66 3.54 16.17
C TRP A 128 -16.00 2.80 16.18
N ASP A 129 -16.76 2.88 15.09
CA ASP A 129 -18.05 2.18 14.98
C ASP A 129 -17.92 0.65 15.06
N LYS A 130 -16.75 0.10 14.70
CA LYS A 130 -16.47 -1.35 14.79
C LYS A 130 -15.85 -1.79 16.13
N LEU A 131 -15.34 -0.86 16.92
CA LEU A 131 -14.75 -1.13 18.23
C LEU A 131 -15.72 -0.89 19.38
N ALA A 132 -16.77 -0.12 19.13
CA ALA A 132 -17.84 0.14 20.11
C ALA A 132 -18.84 -1.02 20.16
#